data_5277948f7f22da2ba81c3df23e1bfedf
#
_entry.id   5277948f7f22da2ba81c3df23e1bfedf
#
_cell.length_a   1.000
_cell.length_b   1.000
_cell.length_c   1.000
_cell.angle_alpha   90.00
_cell.angle_beta   90.00
_cell.angle_gamma   90.00
#
_symmetry.space_group_name_H-M   'P 1'
#
loop_
_entity.id
_entity.type
_entity.pdbx_description
1 polymer ?
#
loop_
_entity_poly.entity_id
_entity_poly.type
_entity_poly.pdbx_seq_one_letter_code
_entity_poly.pdbx_strand_id
1 'polypeptide(L)'
;MKESIHKYFKVGTIQWMSFPNSAPLDSLLAIARDDYFDAVELTGYGADRDKAKAILDQSHLTVCFGAHPIELKNKLNPNALDEAERQKAEDVLKQTIDEAEYLGSKGVTFLAGHWQEDTKEQAYAQLLKTTRALCSYAAEKNMMVEMEVFDFDMDKVVEYAHRRNPN
;
A
#
# COMPACT_ATOMS: atom_id res chain seq x y z
N MET A 1 -8.17 22.39 13.70
CA MET A 1 -7.62 22.53 15.09
C MET A 1 -6.97 21.18 15.41
N LYS A 2 -5.66 21.16 15.65
CA LYS A 2 -4.95 19.91 15.96
C LYS A 2 -5.25 19.47 17.39
N GLU A 3 -5.59 18.19 17.54
CA GLU A 3 -5.89 17.56 18.82
C GLU A 3 -4.59 17.24 19.61
N SER A 4 -4.75 16.83 20.87
CA SER A 4 -3.60 16.52 21.73
C SER A 4 -2.73 15.38 21.19
N ILE A 5 -3.28 14.47 20.38
CA ILE A 5 -2.57 13.35 19.75
C ILE A 5 -1.45 13.84 18.80
N HIS A 6 -1.64 14.98 18.12
CA HIS A 6 -0.65 15.56 17.21
C HIS A 6 0.66 16.00 17.89
N LYS A 7 0.68 16.01 19.23
CA LYS A 7 1.89 16.26 20.00
C LYS A 7 2.84 15.07 20.01
N TYR A 8 2.32 13.89 19.75
CA TYR A 8 3.04 12.62 19.88
C TYR A 8 3.15 11.85 18.56
N PHE A 9 2.18 12.01 17.67
CA PHE A 9 2.07 11.24 16.44
C PHE A 9 1.67 12.15 15.28
N LYS A 10 2.08 11.78 14.09
CA LYS A 10 1.48 12.27 12.86
C LYS A 10 0.16 11.56 12.66
N VAL A 11 -0.90 12.32 12.44
CA VAL A 11 -2.23 11.77 12.14
C VAL A 11 -2.39 11.74 10.63
N GLY A 12 -2.69 10.58 10.08
CA GLY A 12 -2.85 10.39 8.64
C GLY A 12 -4.17 9.75 8.27
N THR A 13 -4.42 9.70 6.97
CA THR A 13 -5.58 9.01 6.41
C THR A 13 -5.17 8.16 5.21
N ILE A 14 -5.87 7.04 5.01
CA ILE A 14 -5.76 6.20 3.82
C ILE A 14 -6.72 6.74 2.78
N GLN A 15 -6.19 7.35 1.72
CA GLN A 15 -6.98 8.08 0.74
C GLN A 15 -8.10 7.26 0.12
N TRP A 16 -7.79 6.08 -0.43
CA TRP A 16 -8.79 5.26 -1.13
C TRP A 16 -9.86 4.66 -0.22
N MET A 17 -9.59 4.52 1.07
CA MET A 17 -10.57 4.04 2.05
C MET A 17 -11.46 5.17 2.56
N SER A 18 -10.89 6.34 2.77
CA SER A 18 -11.63 7.50 3.30
C SER A 18 -12.46 8.20 2.24
N PHE A 19 -12.05 8.12 0.98
CA PHE A 19 -12.73 8.76 -0.15
C PHE A 19 -13.02 7.80 -1.31
N PRO A 20 -13.75 6.68 -1.07
CA PRO A 20 -13.90 5.59 -2.04
C PRO A 20 -14.63 5.99 -3.33
N ASN A 21 -15.44 7.06 -3.28
CA ASN A 21 -16.25 7.52 -4.40
C ASN A 21 -15.76 8.85 -5.03
N SER A 22 -14.61 9.34 -4.59
CA SER A 22 -14.04 10.60 -5.09
C SER A 22 -13.00 10.34 -6.18
N ALA A 23 -12.86 11.28 -7.11
CA ALA A 23 -11.71 11.25 -8.02
C ALA A 23 -10.40 11.38 -7.20
N PRO A 24 -9.36 10.58 -7.51
CA PRO A 24 -8.15 10.53 -6.68
C PRO A 24 -7.46 11.90 -6.49
N LEU A 25 -7.39 12.73 -7.52
CA LEU A 25 -6.79 14.07 -7.40
C LEU A 25 -7.63 15.03 -6.54
N ASP A 26 -8.95 14.94 -6.60
CA ASP A 26 -9.83 15.80 -5.82
C ASP A 26 -9.75 15.47 -4.33
N SER A 27 -9.75 14.17 -4.00
CA SER A 27 -9.57 13.72 -2.61
C SER A 27 -8.18 14.03 -2.07
N LEU A 28 -7.12 13.88 -2.88
CA LEU A 28 -5.77 14.29 -2.49
C LEU A 28 -5.70 15.79 -2.19
N LEU A 29 -6.29 16.61 -3.04
CA LEU A 29 -6.33 18.06 -2.84
C LEU A 29 -7.12 18.45 -1.58
N ALA A 30 -8.21 17.74 -1.30
CA ALA A 30 -8.99 17.95 -0.08
C ALA A 30 -8.17 17.62 1.17
N ILE A 31 -7.49 16.47 1.18
CA ILE A 31 -6.61 16.05 2.29
C ILE A 31 -5.45 17.04 2.46
N ALA A 32 -4.81 17.48 1.36
CA ALA A 32 -3.69 18.41 1.40
C ALA A 32 -4.05 19.80 1.95
N ARG A 33 -5.33 20.18 1.88
CA ARG A 33 -5.86 21.44 2.42
C ARG A 33 -6.37 21.34 3.85
N ASP A 34 -6.48 20.13 4.38
CA ASP A 34 -6.98 19.91 5.74
C ASP A 34 -5.81 19.89 6.73
N ASP A 35 -5.78 20.88 7.61
CA ASP A 35 -4.75 21.02 8.66
C ASP A 35 -4.81 19.91 9.72
N TYR A 36 -5.87 19.08 9.73
CA TYR A 36 -5.98 17.96 10.66
C TYR A 36 -5.01 16.85 10.33
N PHE A 37 -4.78 16.55 9.05
CA PHE A 37 -3.90 15.46 8.63
C PHE A 37 -2.45 15.92 8.50
N ASP A 38 -1.53 15.14 9.05
CA ASP A 38 -0.08 15.30 8.91
C ASP A 38 0.51 14.32 7.86
N ALA A 39 -0.27 13.29 7.50
CA ALA A 39 0.17 12.24 6.58
C ALA A 39 -0.98 11.74 5.71
N VAL A 40 -0.64 11.19 4.57
CA VAL A 40 -1.57 10.49 3.68
C VAL A 40 -0.95 9.21 3.18
N GLU A 41 -1.71 8.12 3.18
CA GLU A 41 -1.34 6.90 2.49
C GLU A 41 -2.02 6.87 1.13
N LEU A 42 -1.18 6.74 0.10
CA LEU A 42 -1.55 6.79 -1.31
C LEU A 42 -1.41 5.41 -1.96
N THR A 43 -1.97 5.30 -3.14
CA THR A 43 -1.67 4.24 -4.11
C THR A 43 -1.36 4.88 -5.47
N GLY A 44 -1.15 4.06 -6.52
CA GLY A 44 -0.76 4.55 -7.84
C GLY A 44 -1.77 5.49 -8.49
N TYR A 45 -1.25 6.55 -9.10
CA TYR A 45 -2.03 7.55 -9.85
C TYR A 45 -1.99 7.36 -11.37
N GLY A 46 -1.13 6.45 -11.87
CA GLY A 46 -1.00 6.20 -13.29
C GLY A 46 -0.68 7.46 -14.09
N ALA A 47 -1.53 7.82 -15.06
CA ALA A 47 -1.32 9.00 -15.91
C ALA A 47 -1.40 10.34 -15.16
N ASP A 48 -1.99 10.37 -13.99
CA ASP A 48 -2.15 11.59 -13.18
C ASP A 48 -1.05 11.78 -12.12
N ARG A 49 -0.02 10.93 -12.12
CA ARG A 49 1.04 10.94 -11.10
C ARG A 49 1.77 12.29 -11.00
N ASP A 50 1.99 12.98 -12.12
CA ASP A 50 2.68 14.27 -12.14
C ASP A 50 1.83 15.38 -11.49
N LYS A 51 0.50 15.31 -11.65
CA LYS A 51 -0.44 16.20 -10.98
C LYS A 51 -0.50 15.92 -9.49
N ALA A 52 -0.54 14.63 -9.11
CA ALA A 52 -0.48 14.21 -7.72
C ALA A 52 0.83 14.69 -7.06
N LYS A 53 1.97 14.49 -7.73
CA LYS A 53 3.27 14.97 -7.27
C LYS A 53 3.27 16.49 -7.03
N ALA A 54 2.71 17.28 -7.96
CA ALA A 54 2.63 18.74 -7.82
C ALA A 54 1.78 19.17 -6.60
N ILE A 55 0.72 18.44 -6.28
CA ILE A 55 -0.08 18.70 -5.07
C ILE A 55 0.74 18.36 -3.81
N LEU A 56 1.40 17.22 -3.80
CA LEU A 56 2.19 16.76 -2.66
C LEU A 56 3.37 17.68 -2.36
N ASP A 57 4.09 18.14 -3.39
CA ASP A 57 5.24 19.04 -3.23
C ASP A 57 4.88 20.42 -2.65
N GLN A 58 3.61 20.80 -2.76
CA GLN A 58 3.08 22.05 -2.19
C GLN A 58 2.37 21.83 -0.85
N SER A 59 2.26 20.59 -0.41
CA SER A 59 1.58 20.21 0.82
C SER A 59 2.55 20.04 1.99
N HIS A 60 1.99 19.98 3.20
CA HIS A 60 2.72 19.64 4.43
C HIS A 60 2.70 18.15 4.76
N LEU A 61 2.09 17.33 3.89
CA LEU A 61 1.82 15.92 4.16
C LEU A 61 3.08 15.05 4.09
N THR A 62 3.20 14.16 5.04
CA THR A 62 4.09 13.00 4.92
C THR A 62 3.40 11.95 4.04
N VAL A 63 4.10 11.46 3.04
CA VAL A 63 3.57 10.47 2.11
C VAL A 63 3.92 9.06 2.57
N CYS A 64 2.92 8.21 2.69
CA CYS A 64 3.01 6.76 2.78
C CYS A 64 2.43 6.13 1.52
N PHE A 65 2.82 4.91 1.17
CA PHE A 65 2.37 4.28 -0.07
C PHE A 65 1.98 2.82 0.16
N GLY A 66 0.72 2.48 -0.18
CA GLY A 66 0.18 1.13 -0.10
C GLY A 66 0.06 0.47 -1.47
N ALA A 67 0.67 -0.70 -1.64
CA ALA A 67 0.54 -1.51 -2.84
C ALA A 67 -0.77 -2.34 -2.89
N HIS A 68 -1.51 -2.44 -1.78
CA HIS A 68 -2.70 -3.26 -1.63
C HIS A 68 -3.71 -3.14 -2.78
N PRO A 69 -4.16 -1.91 -3.21
CA PRO A 69 -5.10 -1.80 -4.30
C PRO A 69 -4.56 -2.33 -5.63
N ILE A 70 -3.25 -2.19 -5.86
CA ILE A 70 -2.57 -2.69 -7.05
C ILE A 70 -2.50 -4.22 -7.02
N GLU A 71 -2.12 -4.81 -5.87
CA GLU A 71 -2.04 -6.25 -5.68
C GLU A 71 -3.40 -6.91 -5.84
N LEU A 72 -4.42 -6.40 -5.15
CA LEU A 72 -5.78 -6.96 -5.19
C LEU A 72 -6.41 -6.85 -6.57
N LYS A 73 -6.30 -5.68 -7.23
CA LYS A 73 -6.84 -5.46 -8.57
C LYS A 73 -6.22 -6.38 -9.62
N ASN A 74 -4.90 -6.60 -9.52
CA ASN A 74 -4.15 -7.42 -10.48
C ASN A 74 -4.02 -8.88 -10.04
N LYS A 75 -4.61 -9.27 -8.90
CA LYS A 75 -4.54 -10.61 -8.32
C LYS A 75 -3.09 -11.10 -8.20
N LEU A 76 -2.21 -10.22 -7.72
CA LEU A 76 -0.81 -10.55 -7.55
C LEU A 76 -0.62 -11.43 -6.31
N ASN A 77 0.28 -12.40 -6.43
CA ASN A 77 0.62 -13.28 -5.32
C ASN A 77 2.13 -13.35 -5.10
N PRO A 78 2.69 -12.54 -4.20
CA PRO A 78 4.13 -12.50 -3.92
C PRO A 78 4.72 -13.83 -3.41
N ASN A 79 3.89 -14.74 -2.94
CA ASN A 79 4.26 -16.07 -2.46
C ASN A 79 3.82 -17.22 -3.39
N ALA A 80 3.43 -16.91 -4.65
CA ALA A 80 2.96 -17.92 -5.58
C ALA A 80 3.99 -19.04 -5.76
N LEU A 81 3.50 -20.29 -5.80
CA LEU A 81 4.34 -21.46 -6.05
C LEU A 81 4.79 -21.53 -7.53
N ASP A 82 3.97 -21.02 -8.43
CA ASP A 82 4.37 -20.80 -9.81
C ASP A 82 5.34 -19.62 -9.88
N GLU A 83 6.54 -19.88 -10.41
CA GLU A 83 7.60 -18.89 -10.45
C GLU A 83 7.29 -17.70 -11.37
N ALA A 84 6.54 -17.92 -12.45
CA ALA A 84 6.16 -16.84 -13.36
C ALA A 84 5.12 -15.88 -12.70
N GLU A 85 4.17 -16.43 -11.95
CA GLU A 85 3.24 -15.63 -11.16
C GLU A 85 3.96 -14.85 -10.05
N ARG A 86 4.86 -15.50 -9.32
CA ARG A 86 5.67 -14.86 -8.29
C ARG A 86 6.52 -13.72 -8.87
N GLN A 87 7.21 -13.98 -9.99
CA GLN A 87 8.04 -12.97 -10.65
C GLN A 87 7.20 -11.79 -11.15
N LYS A 88 6.03 -12.05 -11.70
CA LYS A 88 5.08 -11.00 -12.09
C LYS A 88 4.72 -10.10 -10.90
N ALA A 89 4.45 -10.69 -9.73
CA ALA A 89 4.15 -9.93 -8.52
C ALA A 89 5.37 -9.09 -8.10
N GLU A 90 6.57 -9.67 -8.09
CA GLU A 90 7.82 -8.98 -7.78
C GLU A 90 8.06 -7.79 -8.71
N ASP A 91 7.88 -7.96 -10.03
CA ASP A 91 8.12 -6.91 -11.02
C ASP A 91 7.14 -5.75 -10.86
N VAL A 92 5.86 -6.02 -10.60
CA VAL A 92 4.85 -4.97 -10.35
C VAL A 92 5.14 -4.25 -9.04
N LEU A 93 5.54 -4.97 -8.00
CA LEU A 93 5.89 -4.34 -6.72
C LEU A 93 7.15 -3.46 -6.83
N LYS A 94 8.13 -3.82 -7.64
CA LYS A 94 9.27 -2.93 -7.95
C LYS A 94 8.83 -1.65 -8.68
N GLN A 95 7.93 -1.75 -9.65
CA GLN A 95 7.34 -0.57 -10.29
C GLN A 95 6.55 0.30 -9.29
N THR A 96 5.90 -0.34 -8.32
CA THR A 96 5.20 0.36 -7.24
C THR A 96 6.18 1.11 -6.32
N ILE A 97 7.35 0.53 -6.05
CA ILE A 97 8.44 1.21 -5.33
C ILE A 97 8.93 2.45 -6.11
N ASP A 98 9.08 2.35 -7.43
CA ASP A 98 9.47 3.50 -8.28
C ASP A 98 8.43 4.63 -8.24
N GLU A 99 7.16 4.30 -8.28
CA GLU A 99 6.08 5.28 -8.20
C GLU A 99 6.01 5.93 -6.81
N ALA A 100 6.17 5.13 -5.76
CA ALA A 100 6.20 5.62 -4.38
C ALA A 100 7.37 6.58 -4.13
N GLU A 101 8.57 6.24 -4.63
CA GLU A 101 9.75 7.12 -4.59
C GLU A 101 9.47 8.45 -5.31
N TYR A 102 8.92 8.37 -6.52
CA TYR A 102 8.58 9.56 -7.30
C TYR A 102 7.60 10.47 -6.57
N LEU A 103 6.60 9.92 -5.89
CA LEU A 103 5.61 10.67 -5.11
C LEU A 103 6.14 11.15 -3.74
N GLY A 104 7.37 10.77 -3.37
CA GLY A 104 8.04 11.24 -2.15
C GLY A 104 7.82 10.37 -0.91
N SER A 105 7.28 9.16 -1.08
CA SER A 105 7.21 8.19 0.01
C SER A 105 8.61 7.68 0.38
N LYS A 106 8.77 7.26 1.63
CA LYS A 106 9.99 6.62 2.14
C LYS A 106 9.84 5.11 2.33
N GLY A 107 8.66 4.58 2.04
CA GLY A 107 8.39 3.15 2.15
C GLY A 107 7.16 2.74 1.35
N VAL A 108 7.06 1.44 1.10
CA VAL A 108 5.92 0.79 0.45
C VAL A 108 5.45 -0.36 1.30
N THR A 109 4.15 -0.37 1.61
CA THR A 109 3.48 -1.48 2.27
C THR A 109 2.90 -2.43 1.25
N PHE A 110 3.09 -3.74 1.41
CA PHE A 110 2.57 -4.77 0.51
C PHE A 110 1.97 -5.96 1.27
N LEU A 111 1.12 -6.75 0.60
CA LEU A 111 0.49 -7.94 1.15
C LEU A 111 1.36 -9.18 0.93
N ALA A 112 1.34 -10.11 1.89
CA ALA A 112 2.12 -11.34 1.82
C ALA A 112 1.64 -12.34 0.75
N GLY A 113 0.41 -12.17 0.23
CA GLY A 113 -0.21 -13.08 -0.73
C GLY A 113 -1.02 -14.20 -0.06
N HIS A 114 -1.39 -15.21 -0.87
CA HIS A 114 -2.23 -16.32 -0.45
C HIS A 114 -1.43 -17.61 -0.28
N TRP A 115 -1.79 -18.43 0.68
CA TRP A 115 -1.19 -19.74 0.88
C TRP A 115 -2.24 -20.75 1.37
N GLN A 116 -1.91 -22.05 1.28
CA GLN A 116 -2.71 -23.14 1.80
C GLN A 116 -1.87 -23.95 2.79
N GLU A 117 -2.50 -24.60 3.75
CA GLU A 117 -1.81 -25.28 4.85
C GLU A 117 -0.83 -26.38 4.35
N ASP A 118 -1.22 -27.12 3.32
CA ASP A 118 -0.39 -28.19 2.72
C ASP A 118 0.82 -27.66 1.92
N THR A 119 0.84 -26.38 1.54
CA THR A 119 1.90 -25.74 0.77
C THR A 119 2.60 -24.60 1.53
N LYS A 120 2.30 -24.43 2.80
CA LYS A 120 2.75 -23.31 3.63
C LYS A 120 4.26 -23.06 3.59
N GLU A 121 5.06 -24.10 3.77
CA GLU A 121 6.52 -23.97 3.77
C GLU A 121 7.07 -23.51 2.41
N GLN A 122 6.46 -24.00 1.34
CA GLN A 122 6.84 -23.60 -0.04
C GLN A 122 6.44 -22.15 -0.32
N ALA A 123 5.23 -21.76 0.06
CA ALA A 123 4.75 -20.39 -0.04
C ALA A 123 5.61 -19.42 0.78
N TYR A 124 6.00 -19.81 1.99
CA TYR A 124 6.92 -19.03 2.83
C TYR A 124 8.30 -18.86 2.16
N ALA A 125 8.85 -19.90 1.55
CA ALA A 125 10.12 -19.81 0.82
C ALA A 125 10.03 -18.84 -0.37
N GLN A 126 8.92 -18.88 -1.12
CA GLN A 126 8.67 -17.94 -2.23
C GLN A 126 8.49 -16.49 -1.73
N LEU A 127 7.74 -16.30 -0.65
CA LEU A 127 7.59 -14.98 -0.03
C LEU A 127 8.93 -14.40 0.41
N LEU A 128 9.77 -15.21 1.04
CA LEU A 128 11.11 -14.80 1.47
C LEU A 128 11.97 -14.38 0.28
N LYS A 129 11.90 -15.10 -0.84
CA LYS A 129 12.60 -14.76 -2.09
C LYS A 129 12.14 -13.40 -2.63
N THR A 130 10.83 -13.19 -2.73
CA THR A 130 10.25 -11.92 -3.19
C THR A 130 10.60 -10.78 -2.25
N THR A 131 10.42 -10.96 -0.95
CA THR A 131 10.73 -9.91 0.05
C THR A 131 12.19 -9.48 -0.01
N ARG A 132 13.13 -10.43 -0.13
CA ARG A 132 14.55 -10.10 -0.27
C ARG A 132 14.84 -9.29 -1.52
N ALA A 133 14.23 -9.64 -2.65
CA ALA A 133 14.39 -8.91 -3.90
C ALA A 133 13.84 -7.47 -3.79
N LEU A 134 12.66 -7.31 -3.17
CA LEU A 134 12.06 -5.99 -2.93
C LEU A 134 12.89 -5.15 -1.96
N CYS A 135 13.36 -5.73 -0.85
CA CYS A 135 14.22 -5.03 0.10
C CYS A 135 15.54 -4.56 -0.55
N SER A 136 16.17 -5.41 -1.36
CA SER A 136 17.40 -5.03 -2.09
C SER A 136 17.13 -3.87 -3.05
N TYR A 137 16.05 -3.94 -3.81
CA TYR A 137 15.66 -2.90 -4.76
C TYR A 137 15.31 -1.57 -4.07
N ALA A 138 14.56 -1.63 -2.99
CA ALA A 138 14.19 -0.45 -2.21
C ALA A 138 15.40 0.20 -1.51
N ALA A 139 16.37 -0.60 -1.05
CA ALA A 139 17.58 -0.10 -0.40
C ALA A 139 18.42 0.78 -1.33
N GLU A 140 18.49 0.48 -2.63
CA GLU A 140 19.19 1.31 -3.64
C GLU A 140 18.57 2.72 -3.76
N LYS A 141 17.31 2.86 -3.34
CA LYS A 141 16.52 4.10 -3.38
C LYS A 141 16.38 4.76 -1.99
N ASN A 142 17.02 4.23 -0.96
CA ASN A 142 16.84 4.63 0.44
C ASN A 142 15.37 4.54 0.90
N MET A 143 14.65 3.55 0.42
CA MET A 143 13.26 3.26 0.79
C MET A 143 13.16 2.02 1.65
N MET A 144 12.10 1.94 2.45
CA MET A 144 11.72 0.77 3.23
C MET A 144 10.65 -0.05 2.50
N VAL A 145 10.62 -1.34 2.82
CA VAL A 145 9.53 -2.24 2.43
C VAL A 145 8.90 -2.77 3.70
N GLU A 146 7.60 -2.65 3.80
CA GLU A 146 6.81 -3.05 4.96
C GLU A 146 5.81 -4.11 4.53
N MET A 147 5.79 -5.23 5.24
CA MET A 147 4.79 -6.27 5.01
C MET A 147 3.63 -6.05 5.97
N GLU A 148 2.44 -5.86 5.43
CA GLU A 148 1.26 -5.72 6.25
C GLU A 148 0.82 -7.08 6.82
N VAL A 149 0.55 -7.09 8.11
CA VAL A 149 -0.12 -8.21 8.78
C VAL A 149 -1.60 -8.14 8.45
N PHE A 150 -1.97 -8.76 7.33
CA PHE A 150 -3.34 -8.79 6.82
C PHE A 150 -4.04 -10.09 7.23
N ASP A 151 -5.38 -10.08 7.19
CA ASP A 151 -6.16 -11.28 7.53
C ASP A 151 -5.82 -12.44 6.59
N PHE A 152 -5.61 -13.61 7.19
CA PHE A 152 -5.13 -14.80 6.51
C PHE A 152 -6.09 -15.38 5.48
N ASP A 153 -7.37 -14.98 5.54
CA ASP A 153 -8.42 -15.67 4.84
C ASP A 153 -9.43 -14.64 4.30
N MET A 154 -9.62 -14.64 2.98
CA MET A 154 -10.67 -13.84 2.35
C MET A 154 -12.04 -14.17 2.94
N ASP A 155 -12.27 -15.41 3.35
CA ASP A 155 -13.50 -15.84 4.00
C ASP A 155 -13.68 -15.17 5.38
N LYS A 156 -12.59 -14.90 6.10
CA LYS A 156 -12.66 -14.14 7.36
C LYS A 156 -13.00 -12.67 7.16
N VAL A 157 -12.54 -12.07 6.08
CA VAL A 157 -12.93 -10.69 5.72
C VAL A 157 -14.41 -10.62 5.43
N VAL A 158 -14.96 -11.60 4.69
CA VAL A 158 -16.39 -11.71 4.40
C VAL A 158 -17.17 -11.98 5.69
N GLU A 159 -16.72 -12.91 6.54
CA GLU A 159 -17.33 -13.21 7.83
C GLU A 159 -17.32 -12.01 8.78
N TYR A 160 -16.20 -11.26 8.84
CA TYR A 160 -16.09 -10.04 9.63
C TYR A 160 -17.00 -8.93 9.13
N ALA A 161 -17.12 -8.77 7.80
CA ALA A 161 -18.05 -7.84 7.18
C ALA A 161 -19.51 -8.20 7.48
N HIS A 162 -19.86 -9.50 7.43
CA HIS A 162 -21.20 -10.00 7.81
C HIS A 162 -21.52 -9.81 9.29
N ARG A 163 -20.55 -9.96 10.18
CA ARG A 163 -20.76 -9.72 11.62
C ARG A 163 -20.96 -8.28 11.96
N ARG A 164 -20.41 -7.34 11.18
CA ARG A 164 -20.63 -5.89 11.37
C ARG A 164 -21.90 -5.36 10.71
N ASN A 165 -22.40 -6.04 9.67
CA ASN A 165 -23.65 -5.73 8.99
C ASN A 165 -24.51 -7.00 8.90
N PRO A 166 -25.24 -7.37 9.96
CA PRO A 166 -26.06 -8.58 10.00
C PRO A 166 -27.39 -8.45 9.25
N ASN A 167 -27.50 -7.55 8.27
CA ASN A 167 -28.69 -7.44 7.40
C ASN A 167 -28.31 -7.63 5.95
#